data_8a9fa7f82a300f06cb2dc39aec443317
#
_entry.id   8a9fa7f82a300f06cb2dc39aec443317
#
_cell.length_a   1.000
_cell.length_b   1.000
_cell.length_c   1.000
_cell.angle_alpha   90.00
_cell.angle_beta   90.00
_cell.angle_gamma   90.00
#
_symmetry.space_group_name_H-M   'P 1'
#
loop_
_entity.id
_entity.type
_entity.pdbx_description
1 polymer ?
#
loop_
_entity_poly.entity_id
_entity_poly.type
_entity_poly.pdbx_seq_one_letter_code
_entity_poly.pdbx_strand_id
1 'polypeptide(L)'
;MSLRGARGVLAMFIAVAAFSFMDALLKTFAAHYPPAQVTFLRAISSLPFVLLPLWWQGRLAELRPVRPGLHLVRAVLGIAMLFSFIKALGEAPLASVYSVYMGAPLLIAAFAAWFLGERVGLGCWLAILVGLVGVLVILQPRPDGMPAAAGLAALLSALCYAAAVLVARVLTRTDTTASVVFLFLALIALLSMVFALPTWTAILASHWPLIVATGALGAVGQHYITVAFKHAPAAVVAPVEYTALIWGLGIDWVIWSVRPDSTMLLGAALVILAGLYVAWRERHPSADVAAAPTIHQQRGRGDIP
;
A
#
# COMPACT_ATOMS: atom_id res chain seq x y z
N MET A 1 15.26 21.62 8.81
CA MET A 1 15.10 20.17 8.66
C MET A 1 16.45 19.53 8.96
N SER A 2 16.53 18.58 9.90
CA SER A 2 17.81 17.91 10.21
C SER A 2 18.28 17.10 9.00
N LEU A 3 19.62 16.91 8.84
CA LEU A 3 20.18 16.06 7.77
C LEU A 3 19.59 14.64 7.77
N ARG A 4 19.22 14.11 8.95
CA ARG A 4 18.53 12.81 9.08
C ARG A 4 17.13 12.84 8.49
N GLY A 5 16.35 13.91 8.75
CA GLY A 5 15.01 14.08 8.17
C GLY A 5 15.03 14.19 6.64
N ALA A 6 16.01 14.91 6.08
CA ALA A 6 16.18 15.01 4.64
C ALA A 6 16.49 13.65 3.99
N ARG A 7 17.34 12.82 4.62
CA ARG A 7 17.63 11.45 4.14
C ARG A 7 16.37 10.56 4.15
N GLY A 8 15.52 10.68 5.19
CA GLY A 8 14.26 9.93 5.24
C GLY A 8 13.29 10.31 4.12
N VAL A 9 13.13 11.61 3.86
CA VAL A 9 12.29 12.12 2.77
C VAL A 9 12.80 11.66 1.40
N LEU A 10 14.12 11.77 1.15
CA LEU A 10 14.73 11.32 -0.09
C LEU A 10 14.56 9.80 -0.29
N ALA A 11 14.78 9.02 0.77
CA ALA A 11 14.59 7.57 0.71
C ALA A 11 13.14 7.21 0.39
N MET A 12 12.14 7.87 0.99
CA MET A 12 10.74 7.65 0.67
C MET A 12 10.42 8.02 -0.79
N PHE A 13 10.96 9.13 -1.28
CA PHE A 13 10.77 9.53 -2.68
C PHE A 13 11.31 8.49 -3.66
N ILE A 14 12.50 7.92 -3.39
CA ILE A 14 13.08 6.84 -4.19
C ILE A 14 12.21 5.58 -4.10
N ALA A 15 11.69 5.25 -2.91
CA ALA A 15 10.82 4.10 -2.72
C ALA A 15 9.54 4.23 -3.54
N VAL A 16 8.89 5.38 -3.48
CA VAL A 16 7.66 5.67 -4.23
C VAL A 16 7.91 5.63 -5.74
N ALA A 17 9.02 6.22 -6.22
CA ALA A 17 9.42 6.14 -7.62
C ALA A 17 9.60 4.67 -8.06
N ALA A 18 10.34 3.87 -7.29
CA ALA A 18 10.58 2.47 -7.62
C ALA A 18 9.27 1.66 -7.69
N PHE A 19 8.36 1.87 -6.74
CA PHE A 19 7.03 1.23 -6.78
C PHE A 19 6.20 1.72 -7.96
N SER A 20 6.23 3.00 -8.31
CA SER A 20 5.48 3.54 -9.45
C SER A 20 5.96 2.94 -10.78
N PHE A 21 7.27 2.79 -10.97
CA PHE A 21 7.81 2.09 -12.14
C PHE A 21 7.48 0.60 -12.14
N MET A 22 7.52 -0.06 -10.97
CA MET A 22 7.06 -1.44 -10.83
C MET A 22 5.60 -1.58 -11.25
N ASP A 23 4.73 -0.68 -10.81
CA ASP A 23 3.29 -0.72 -11.11
C ASP A 23 3.02 -0.43 -12.60
N ALA A 24 3.85 0.36 -13.27
CA ALA A 24 3.83 0.51 -14.72
C ALA A 24 4.12 -0.83 -15.44
N LEU A 25 5.08 -1.61 -14.94
CA LEU A 25 5.33 -2.96 -15.45
C LEU A 25 4.14 -3.89 -15.19
N LEU A 26 3.52 -3.80 -14.00
CA LEU A 26 2.31 -4.58 -13.69
C LEU A 26 1.16 -4.21 -14.62
N LYS A 27 0.98 -2.93 -14.95
CA LYS A 27 0.00 -2.47 -15.94
C LYS A 27 0.26 -3.06 -17.32
N THR A 28 1.52 -3.08 -17.75
CA THR A 28 1.93 -3.74 -19.01
C THR A 28 1.59 -5.23 -18.98
N PHE A 29 1.85 -5.92 -17.87
CA PHE A 29 1.52 -7.34 -17.72
C PHE A 29 0.01 -7.60 -17.67
N ALA A 30 -0.77 -6.71 -17.06
CA ALA A 30 -2.22 -6.82 -16.97
C ALA A 30 -2.91 -6.84 -18.34
N ALA A 31 -2.27 -6.28 -19.37
CA ALA A 31 -2.75 -6.35 -20.76
C ALA A 31 -2.53 -7.73 -21.42
N HIS A 32 -1.64 -8.58 -20.87
CA HIS A 32 -1.25 -9.85 -21.49
C HIS A 32 -1.58 -11.08 -20.64
N TYR A 33 -1.68 -10.92 -19.32
CA TYR A 33 -1.80 -12.03 -18.37
C TYR A 33 -2.95 -11.81 -17.40
N PRO A 34 -3.61 -12.88 -16.94
CA PRO A 34 -4.61 -12.80 -15.89
C PRO A 34 -4.06 -12.19 -14.60
N PRO A 35 -4.87 -11.46 -13.81
CA PRO A 35 -4.42 -10.82 -12.56
C PRO A 35 -3.77 -11.78 -11.56
N ALA A 36 -4.23 -13.03 -11.49
CA ALA A 36 -3.64 -14.06 -10.64
C ALA A 36 -2.20 -14.39 -11.04
N GLN A 37 -1.94 -14.54 -12.36
CA GLN A 37 -0.60 -14.80 -12.89
C GLN A 37 0.33 -13.61 -12.68
N VAL A 38 -0.14 -12.39 -12.91
CA VAL A 38 0.66 -11.17 -12.66
C VAL A 38 1.01 -11.04 -11.18
N THR A 39 0.06 -11.33 -10.27
CA THR A 39 0.30 -11.34 -8.83
C THR A 39 1.36 -12.39 -8.45
N PHE A 40 1.27 -13.59 -9.01
CA PHE A 40 2.29 -14.63 -8.82
C PHE A 40 3.66 -14.17 -9.30
N LEU A 41 3.76 -13.67 -10.53
CA LEU A 41 5.03 -13.22 -11.12
C LEU A 41 5.67 -12.10 -10.30
N ARG A 42 4.88 -11.12 -9.83
CA ARG A 42 5.34 -10.06 -8.94
C ARG A 42 5.90 -10.62 -7.63
N ALA A 43 5.18 -11.53 -7.00
CA ALA A 43 5.59 -12.07 -5.70
C ALA A 43 6.84 -12.96 -5.83
N ILE A 44 6.85 -13.89 -6.79
CA ILE A 44 7.96 -14.83 -6.98
C ILE A 44 9.26 -14.13 -7.41
N SER A 45 9.17 -13.11 -8.28
CA SER A 45 10.34 -12.34 -8.71
C SER A 45 10.94 -11.50 -7.59
N SER A 46 10.17 -11.11 -6.59
CA SER A 46 10.65 -10.33 -5.44
C SER A 46 11.32 -11.20 -4.36
N LEU A 47 10.99 -12.48 -4.27
CA LEU A 47 11.51 -13.39 -3.23
C LEU A 47 13.03 -13.49 -3.20
N PRO A 48 13.76 -13.67 -4.35
CA PRO A 48 15.23 -13.75 -4.33
C PRO A 48 15.88 -12.51 -3.70
N PHE A 49 15.33 -11.32 -3.97
CA PHE A 49 15.87 -10.06 -3.46
C PHE A 49 15.65 -9.88 -1.96
N VAL A 50 14.66 -10.55 -1.37
CA VAL A 50 14.45 -10.59 0.08
C VAL A 50 15.29 -11.69 0.73
N LEU A 51 15.39 -12.86 0.09
CA LEU A 51 16.10 -14.03 0.64
C LEU A 51 17.61 -13.91 0.58
N LEU A 52 18.19 -13.44 -0.55
CA LEU A 52 19.63 -13.37 -0.73
C LEU A 52 20.36 -12.58 0.35
N PRO A 53 19.92 -11.36 0.74
CA PRO A 53 20.56 -10.63 1.83
C PRO A 53 20.49 -11.35 3.18
N LEU A 54 19.37 -12.03 3.47
CA LEU A 54 19.18 -12.77 4.73
C LEU A 54 20.04 -14.02 4.76
N TRP A 55 20.18 -14.71 3.64
CA TRP A 55 21.04 -15.87 3.50
C TRP A 55 22.51 -15.51 3.68
N TRP A 56 22.99 -14.45 3.01
CA TRP A 56 24.38 -13.98 3.15
C TRP A 56 24.72 -13.51 4.56
N GLN A 57 23.72 -12.99 5.32
CA GLN A 57 23.90 -12.56 6.69
C GLN A 57 23.71 -13.70 7.72
N GLY A 58 23.39 -14.92 7.27
CA GLY A 58 23.11 -16.05 8.18
C GLY A 58 21.84 -15.90 9.00
N ARG A 59 20.90 -15.02 8.61
CA ARG A 59 19.72 -14.62 9.38
C ARG A 59 18.43 -15.33 8.95
N LEU A 60 18.50 -16.48 8.31
CA LEU A 60 17.33 -17.24 7.85
C LEU A 60 16.42 -17.69 9.01
N ALA A 61 16.96 -17.85 10.22
CA ALA A 61 16.17 -18.18 11.42
C ALA A 61 15.13 -17.11 11.76
N GLU A 62 15.35 -15.86 11.33
CA GLU A 62 14.40 -14.75 11.54
C GLU A 62 13.11 -14.88 10.70
N LEU A 63 13.08 -15.78 9.73
CA LEU A 63 11.90 -16.02 8.88
C LEU A 63 10.81 -16.86 9.57
N ARG A 64 11.09 -17.41 10.76
CA ARG A 64 10.11 -18.26 11.47
C ARG A 64 8.95 -17.39 12.00
N PRO A 65 7.69 -17.74 11.64
CA PRO A 65 6.53 -17.00 12.14
C PRO A 65 6.20 -17.36 13.59
N VAL A 66 5.83 -16.37 14.37
CA VAL A 66 5.26 -16.56 15.72
C VAL A 66 3.73 -16.73 15.60
N ARG A 67 3.10 -16.02 14.66
CA ARG A 67 1.63 -16.02 14.48
C ARG A 67 1.23 -16.41 13.04
N PRO A 68 1.34 -17.71 12.65
CA PRO A 68 1.11 -18.15 11.27
C PRO A 68 -0.30 -17.85 10.76
N GLY A 69 -1.33 -17.91 11.61
CA GLY A 69 -2.70 -17.59 11.22
C GLY A 69 -2.88 -16.13 10.77
N LEU A 70 -2.21 -15.17 11.43
CA LEU A 70 -2.28 -13.77 11.01
C LEU A 70 -1.51 -13.52 9.71
N HIS A 71 -0.42 -14.26 9.45
CA HIS A 71 0.27 -14.22 8.16
C HIS A 71 -0.64 -14.70 7.03
N LEU A 72 -1.42 -15.75 7.27
CA LEU A 72 -2.39 -16.25 6.28
C LEU A 72 -3.50 -15.22 6.02
N VAL A 73 -4.10 -14.64 7.06
CA VAL A 73 -5.10 -13.57 6.91
C VAL A 73 -4.53 -12.40 6.09
N ARG A 74 -3.30 -11.97 6.42
CA ARG A 74 -2.62 -10.89 5.68
C ARG A 74 -2.37 -11.27 4.22
N ALA A 75 -2.01 -12.52 3.93
CA ALA A 75 -1.79 -13.00 2.56
C ALA A 75 -3.09 -13.02 1.75
N VAL A 76 -4.20 -13.49 2.33
CA VAL A 76 -5.52 -13.48 1.67
C VAL A 76 -5.95 -12.04 1.35
N LEU A 77 -5.82 -11.13 2.30
CA LEU A 77 -6.07 -9.70 2.05
C LEU A 77 -5.14 -9.14 0.97
N GLY A 78 -3.86 -9.54 0.98
CA GLY A 78 -2.87 -9.14 -0.01
C GLY A 78 -3.19 -9.66 -1.41
N ILE A 79 -3.70 -10.88 -1.54
CA ILE A 79 -4.14 -11.42 -2.83
C ILE A 79 -5.36 -10.66 -3.34
N ALA A 80 -6.38 -10.46 -2.52
CA ALA A 80 -7.56 -9.69 -2.88
C ALA A 80 -7.17 -8.26 -3.30
N MET A 81 -6.26 -7.61 -2.56
CA MET A 81 -5.68 -6.32 -2.88
C MET A 81 -5.01 -6.34 -4.26
N LEU A 82 -4.08 -7.25 -4.49
CA LEU A 82 -3.28 -7.28 -5.72
C LEU A 82 -4.11 -7.66 -6.94
N PHE A 83 -5.00 -8.65 -6.83
CA PHE A 83 -5.90 -9.03 -7.93
C PHE A 83 -6.77 -7.84 -8.35
N SER A 84 -7.36 -7.16 -7.38
CA SER A 84 -8.20 -5.98 -7.64
C SER A 84 -7.38 -4.82 -8.19
N PHE A 85 -6.17 -4.58 -7.68
CA PHE A 85 -5.28 -3.54 -8.17
C PHE A 85 -4.85 -3.79 -9.62
N ILE A 86 -4.37 -5.01 -9.93
CA ILE A 86 -3.93 -5.38 -11.27
C ILE A 86 -5.10 -5.33 -12.27
N LYS A 87 -6.30 -5.77 -11.85
CA LYS A 87 -7.50 -5.62 -12.66
C LYS A 87 -7.78 -4.16 -12.97
N ALA A 88 -7.74 -3.27 -11.98
CA ALA A 88 -7.93 -1.85 -12.18
C ALA A 88 -6.88 -1.25 -13.13
N LEU A 89 -5.60 -1.63 -13.00
CA LEU A 89 -4.52 -1.19 -13.88
C LEU A 89 -4.71 -1.64 -15.34
N GLY A 90 -5.29 -2.81 -15.56
CA GLY A 90 -5.59 -3.31 -16.91
C GLY A 90 -6.71 -2.56 -17.61
N GLU A 91 -7.60 -1.89 -16.88
CA GLU A 91 -8.80 -1.25 -17.39
C GLU A 91 -8.77 0.30 -17.30
N ALA A 92 -7.80 0.88 -16.56
CA ALA A 92 -7.75 2.32 -16.31
C ALA A 92 -6.32 2.89 -16.32
N PRO A 93 -6.15 4.22 -16.50
CA PRO A 93 -4.88 4.90 -16.32
C PRO A 93 -4.30 4.71 -14.92
N LEU A 94 -2.97 4.61 -14.81
CA LEU A 94 -2.25 4.42 -13.54
C LEU A 94 -2.56 5.53 -12.53
N ALA A 95 -2.57 6.79 -12.99
CA ALA A 95 -2.90 7.94 -12.17
C ALA A 95 -4.32 7.89 -11.62
N SER A 96 -5.31 7.43 -12.40
CA SER A 96 -6.70 7.27 -11.95
C SER A 96 -6.81 6.21 -10.86
N VAL A 97 -6.15 5.07 -11.03
CA VAL A 97 -6.10 4.00 -10.04
C VAL A 97 -5.42 4.50 -8.75
N TYR A 98 -4.31 5.23 -8.87
CA TYR A 98 -3.61 5.82 -7.74
C TYR A 98 -4.47 6.85 -7.00
N SER A 99 -5.24 7.66 -7.71
CA SER A 99 -6.12 8.66 -7.08
C SER A 99 -7.13 8.03 -6.12
N VAL A 100 -7.69 6.88 -6.49
CA VAL A 100 -8.57 6.09 -5.60
C VAL A 100 -7.76 5.42 -4.48
N TYR A 101 -6.62 4.83 -4.83
CA TYR A 101 -5.77 4.10 -3.89
C TYR A 101 -5.17 5.00 -2.82
N MET A 102 -4.91 6.29 -3.12
CA MET A 102 -4.45 7.29 -2.16
C MET A 102 -5.49 7.60 -1.06
N GLY A 103 -6.72 7.10 -1.18
CA GLY A 103 -7.68 7.05 -0.06
C GLY A 103 -7.33 6.03 1.03
N ALA A 104 -6.42 5.09 0.77
CA ALA A 104 -6.05 4.04 1.73
C ALA A 104 -5.54 4.56 3.09
N PRO A 105 -4.72 5.60 3.22
CA PRO A 105 -4.36 6.16 4.52
C PRO A 105 -5.55 6.60 5.36
N LEU A 106 -6.59 7.15 4.72
CA LEU A 106 -7.84 7.55 5.39
C LEU A 106 -8.58 6.31 5.91
N LEU A 107 -8.63 5.24 5.11
CA LEU A 107 -9.22 3.95 5.51
C LEU A 107 -8.41 3.30 6.64
N ILE A 108 -7.09 3.38 6.61
CA ILE A 108 -6.21 2.89 7.69
C ILE A 108 -6.54 3.61 9.00
N ALA A 109 -6.69 4.94 8.98
CA ALA A 109 -7.06 5.72 10.16
C ALA A 109 -8.46 5.33 10.69
N ALA A 110 -9.45 5.17 9.80
CA ALA A 110 -10.79 4.74 10.15
C ALA A 110 -10.80 3.32 10.76
N PHE A 111 -10.08 2.38 10.15
CA PHE A 111 -9.97 1.00 10.63
C PHE A 111 -9.19 0.92 11.95
N ALA A 112 -8.13 1.72 12.14
CA ALA A 112 -7.40 1.79 13.39
C ALA A 112 -8.30 2.27 14.54
N ALA A 113 -9.15 3.26 14.29
CA ALA A 113 -10.15 3.70 15.27
C ALA A 113 -11.14 2.57 15.62
N TRP A 114 -11.62 1.84 14.63
CA TRP A 114 -12.66 0.82 14.82
C TRP A 114 -12.12 -0.48 15.44
N PHE A 115 -11.01 -1.00 14.90
CA PHE A 115 -10.48 -2.32 15.28
C PHE A 115 -9.42 -2.27 16.37
N LEU A 116 -8.62 -1.20 16.45
CA LEU A 116 -7.57 -1.04 17.47
C LEU A 116 -8.02 -0.14 18.63
N GLY A 117 -9.22 0.45 18.57
CA GLY A 117 -9.73 1.34 19.59
C GLY A 117 -8.95 2.66 19.70
N GLU A 118 -8.23 3.06 18.64
CA GLU A 118 -7.52 4.32 18.61
C GLU A 118 -8.52 5.49 18.60
N ARG A 119 -8.28 6.50 19.43
CA ARG A 119 -9.17 7.66 19.50
C ARG A 119 -8.88 8.63 18.36
N VAL A 120 -9.79 8.70 17.42
CA VAL A 120 -9.72 9.63 16.28
C VAL A 120 -10.60 10.83 16.57
N GLY A 121 -10.02 12.04 16.58
CA GLY A 121 -10.76 13.27 16.82
C GLY A 121 -11.73 13.60 15.67
N LEU A 122 -12.77 14.39 15.98
CA LEU A 122 -13.81 14.80 15.02
C LEU A 122 -13.23 15.40 13.73
N GLY A 123 -12.16 16.19 13.81
CA GLY A 123 -11.50 16.76 12.62
C GLY A 123 -10.94 15.69 11.67
N CYS A 124 -10.40 14.59 12.19
CA CYS A 124 -9.94 13.48 11.36
C CYS A 124 -11.12 12.75 10.69
N TRP A 125 -12.25 12.57 11.40
CA TRP A 125 -13.45 12.00 10.79
C TRP A 125 -14.00 12.86 9.65
N LEU A 126 -14.01 14.19 9.82
CA LEU A 126 -14.39 15.12 8.75
C LEU A 126 -13.43 15.02 7.55
N ALA A 127 -12.13 14.93 7.81
CA ALA A 127 -11.15 14.73 6.73
C ALA A 127 -11.38 13.40 6.01
N ILE A 128 -11.64 12.30 6.73
CA ILE A 128 -11.98 11.00 6.12
C ILE A 128 -13.20 11.15 5.20
N LEU A 129 -14.25 11.83 5.65
CA LEU A 129 -15.45 12.07 4.83
C LEU A 129 -15.13 12.90 3.58
N VAL A 130 -14.35 13.97 3.69
CA VAL A 130 -13.90 14.79 2.55
C VAL A 130 -13.09 13.94 1.56
N GLY A 131 -12.17 13.10 2.04
CA GLY A 131 -11.42 12.19 1.18
C GLY A 131 -12.30 11.16 0.48
N LEU A 132 -13.29 10.60 1.17
CA LEU A 132 -14.26 9.69 0.55
C LEU A 132 -15.10 10.40 -0.54
N VAL A 133 -15.50 11.65 -0.32
CA VAL A 133 -16.13 12.47 -1.38
C VAL A 133 -15.18 12.62 -2.56
N GLY A 134 -13.90 12.87 -2.34
CA GLY A 134 -12.88 12.90 -3.39
C GLY A 134 -12.83 11.61 -4.20
N VAL A 135 -12.83 10.45 -3.54
CA VAL A 135 -12.91 9.13 -4.21
C VAL A 135 -14.19 9.00 -5.02
N LEU A 136 -15.35 9.39 -4.47
CA LEU A 136 -16.63 9.35 -5.19
C LEU A 136 -16.63 10.25 -6.43
N VAL A 137 -15.99 11.42 -6.36
CA VAL A 137 -15.82 12.33 -7.51
C VAL A 137 -15.01 11.65 -8.63
N ILE A 138 -13.97 10.88 -8.30
CA ILE A 138 -13.18 10.13 -9.29
C ILE A 138 -13.99 8.98 -9.89
N LEU A 139 -14.79 8.31 -9.06
CA LEU A 139 -15.58 7.13 -9.46
C LEU A 139 -16.85 7.47 -10.24
N GLN A 140 -17.19 8.76 -10.43
CA GLN A 140 -18.40 9.13 -11.14
C GLN A 140 -18.40 8.56 -12.57
N PRO A 141 -19.48 7.87 -12.98
CA PRO A 141 -19.62 7.33 -14.34
C PRO A 141 -19.59 8.47 -15.37
N ARG A 142 -18.67 8.40 -16.33
CA ARG A 142 -18.55 9.36 -17.44
C ARG A 142 -18.11 8.63 -18.69
N PRO A 143 -18.45 9.15 -19.89
CA PRO A 143 -18.01 8.57 -21.15
C PRO A 143 -16.47 8.43 -21.23
N ASP A 144 -15.74 9.47 -20.77
CA ASP A 144 -14.26 9.53 -20.83
C ASP A 144 -13.60 9.28 -19.46
N GLY A 145 -14.38 8.84 -18.46
CA GLY A 145 -13.91 8.59 -17.10
C GLY A 145 -13.39 7.17 -16.87
N MET A 146 -13.02 6.90 -15.61
CA MET A 146 -12.63 5.56 -15.19
C MET A 146 -13.81 4.59 -15.31
N PRO A 147 -13.67 3.41 -15.94
CA PRO A 147 -14.71 2.38 -15.96
C PRO A 147 -15.14 2.02 -14.52
N ALA A 148 -16.45 1.88 -14.30
CA ALA A 148 -16.98 1.58 -12.97
C ALA A 148 -16.37 0.31 -12.35
N ALA A 149 -16.15 -0.72 -13.18
CA ALA A 149 -15.50 -1.96 -12.74
C ALA A 149 -14.06 -1.73 -12.26
N ALA A 150 -13.28 -0.92 -12.98
CA ALA A 150 -11.93 -0.54 -12.57
C ALA A 150 -11.94 0.29 -11.28
N GLY A 151 -12.87 1.22 -11.14
CA GLY A 151 -13.03 2.03 -9.95
C GLY A 151 -13.38 1.22 -8.71
N LEU A 152 -14.34 0.29 -8.83
CA LEU A 152 -14.68 -0.63 -7.75
C LEU A 152 -13.51 -1.56 -7.40
N ALA A 153 -12.76 -2.04 -8.40
CA ALA A 153 -11.57 -2.84 -8.17
C ALA A 153 -10.48 -2.03 -7.44
N ALA A 154 -10.24 -0.77 -7.82
CA ALA A 154 -9.31 0.11 -7.13
C ALA A 154 -9.73 0.38 -5.68
N LEU A 155 -11.02 0.62 -5.43
CA LEU A 155 -11.56 0.81 -4.09
C LEU A 155 -11.43 -0.45 -3.23
N LEU A 156 -11.76 -1.63 -3.77
CA LEU A 156 -11.59 -2.91 -3.09
C LEU A 156 -10.12 -3.14 -2.74
N SER A 157 -9.21 -2.81 -3.66
CA SER A 157 -7.77 -2.87 -3.41
C SER A 157 -7.36 -1.98 -2.24
N ALA A 158 -7.82 -0.73 -2.20
CA ALA A 158 -7.52 0.20 -1.11
C ALA A 158 -8.05 -0.29 0.24
N LEU A 159 -9.26 -0.84 0.29
CA LEU A 159 -9.85 -1.44 1.49
C LEU A 159 -9.03 -2.65 1.99
N CYS A 160 -8.70 -3.58 1.09
CA CYS A 160 -7.88 -4.75 1.43
C CYS A 160 -6.47 -4.36 1.88
N TYR A 161 -5.87 -3.34 1.25
CA TYR A 161 -4.59 -2.80 1.68
C TYR A 161 -4.66 -2.22 3.08
N ALA A 162 -5.64 -1.38 3.37
CA ALA A 162 -5.83 -0.81 4.70
C ALA A 162 -5.95 -1.90 5.78
N ALA A 163 -6.76 -2.93 5.53
CA ALA A 163 -6.90 -4.08 6.43
C ALA A 163 -5.57 -4.85 6.58
N ALA A 164 -4.86 -5.12 5.47
CA ALA A 164 -3.58 -5.83 5.49
C ALA A 164 -2.49 -5.06 6.26
N VAL A 165 -2.48 -3.73 6.20
CA VAL A 165 -1.58 -2.86 6.98
C VAL A 165 -1.88 -2.98 8.48
N LEU A 166 -3.15 -3.01 8.89
CA LEU A 166 -3.50 -3.22 10.30
C LEU A 166 -3.01 -4.59 10.81
N VAL A 167 -3.23 -5.64 10.03
CA VAL A 167 -2.72 -6.98 10.37
C VAL A 167 -1.19 -6.96 10.46
N ALA A 168 -0.50 -6.27 9.54
CA ALA A 168 0.95 -6.11 9.60
C ALA A 168 1.41 -5.39 10.87
N ARG A 169 0.70 -4.32 11.30
CA ARG A 169 0.99 -3.62 12.58
C ARG A 169 0.89 -4.56 13.78
N VAL A 170 -0.09 -5.47 13.79
CA VAL A 170 -0.22 -6.47 14.86
C VAL A 170 0.90 -7.50 14.79
N LEU A 171 1.25 -7.97 13.59
CA LEU A 171 2.32 -8.95 13.37
C LEU A 171 3.69 -8.41 13.80
N THR A 172 4.02 -7.16 13.47
CA THR A 172 5.33 -6.56 13.83
C THR A 172 5.56 -6.38 15.33
N ARG A 173 4.56 -6.63 16.17
CA ARG A 173 4.73 -6.68 17.64
C ARG A 173 5.40 -7.97 18.12
N THR A 174 5.34 -9.05 17.35
CA THR A 174 5.83 -10.39 17.74
C THR A 174 6.77 -10.99 16.73
N ASP A 175 6.60 -10.68 15.45
CA ASP A 175 7.35 -11.23 14.34
C ASP A 175 8.40 -10.23 13.84
N THR A 176 9.51 -10.71 13.31
CA THR A 176 10.52 -9.86 12.69
C THR A 176 9.99 -9.24 11.39
N THR A 177 10.49 -8.07 11.03
CA THR A 177 10.14 -7.44 9.74
C THR A 177 10.48 -8.35 8.56
N ALA A 178 11.59 -9.08 8.65
CA ALA A 178 12.00 -10.05 7.62
C ALA A 178 10.97 -11.17 7.45
N SER A 179 10.49 -11.77 8.55
CA SER A 179 9.42 -12.77 8.54
C SER A 179 8.13 -12.22 7.93
N VAL A 180 7.73 -11.03 8.36
CA VAL A 180 6.49 -10.36 7.90
C VAL A 180 6.52 -10.11 6.38
N VAL A 181 7.64 -9.67 5.83
CA VAL A 181 7.80 -9.40 4.39
C VAL A 181 7.92 -10.71 3.60
N PHE A 182 8.80 -11.61 4.04
CA PHE A 182 9.04 -12.88 3.34
C PHE A 182 7.77 -13.73 3.24
N LEU A 183 7.12 -13.98 4.39
CA LEU A 183 5.91 -14.82 4.42
C LEU A 183 4.75 -14.20 3.63
N PHE A 184 4.64 -12.88 3.63
CA PHE A 184 3.67 -12.18 2.79
C PHE A 184 3.89 -12.50 1.31
N LEU A 185 5.11 -12.35 0.82
CA LEU A 185 5.46 -12.64 -0.59
C LEU A 185 5.33 -14.12 -0.90
N ALA A 186 5.84 -15.00 -0.03
CA ALA A 186 5.82 -16.44 -0.23
C ALA A 186 4.38 -17.00 -0.27
N LEU A 187 3.54 -16.57 0.68
CA LEU A 187 2.13 -16.98 0.72
C LEU A 187 1.34 -16.41 -0.47
N ILE A 188 1.59 -15.15 -0.86
CA ILE A 188 0.99 -14.59 -2.07
C ILE A 188 1.42 -15.41 -3.29
N ALA A 189 2.70 -15.71 -3.46
CA ALA A 189 3.17 -16.52 -4.59
C ALA A 189 2.50 -17.90 -4.59
N LEU A 190 2.49 -18.59 -3.44
CA LEU A 190 1.89 -19.92 -3.32
C LEU A 190 0.39 -19.91 -3.64
N LEU A 191 -0.37 -19.04 -3.02
CA LEU A 191 -1.82 -19.00 -3.18
C LEU A 191 -2.23 -18.46 -4.57
N SER A 192 -1.56 -17.40 -5.06
CA SER A 192 -1.86 -16.86 -6.39
C SER A 192 -1.52 -17.85 -7.51
N MET A 193 -0.54 -18.73 -7.32
CA MET A 193 -0.24 -19.80 -8.26
C MET A 193 -1.44 -20.74 -8.43
N VAL A 194 -2.11 -21.11 -7.33
CA VAL A 194 -3.29 -21.97 -7.38
C VAL A 194 -4.39 -21.34 -8.23
N PHE A 195 -4.62 -20.04 -8.09
CA PHE A 195 -5.62 -19.31 -8.91
C PHE A 195 -5.13 -19.04 -10.34
N ALA A 196 -3.82 -18.99 -10.57
CA ALA A 196 -3.27 -18.75 -11.89
C ALA A 196 -3.26 -20.00 -12.78
N LEU A 197 -3.10 -21.19 -12.21
CA LEU A 197 -2.98 -22.45 -12.96
C LEU A 197 -4.10 -22.69 -13.98
N PRO A 198 -5.41 -22.48 -13.66
CA PRO A 198 -6.49 -22.75 -14.60
C PRO A 198 -6.49 -21.82 -15.82
N THR A 199 -5.94 -20.62 -15.68
CA THR A 199 -5.94 -19.56 -16.72
C THR A 199 -4.54 -19.17 -17.13
N TRP A 200 -3.55 -20.05 -16.90
CA TRP A 200 -2.16 -19.74 -17.16
C TRP A 200 -1.89 -19.46 -18.63
N THR A 201 -1.35 -18.30 -18.91
CA THR A 201 -0.91 -17.89 -20.26
C THR A 201 0.61 -18.03 -20.36
N ALA A 202 1.09 -18.58 -21.47
CA ALA A 202 2.53 -18.73 -21.72
C ALA A 202 3.26 -17.37 -21.66
N ILE A 203 4.36 -17.33 -20.92
CA ILE A 203 5.13 -16.09 -20.74
C ILE A 203 5.88 -15.80 -22.03
N LEU A 204 5.69 -14.60 -22.58
CA LEU A 204 6.44 -14.12 -23.74
C LEU A 204 7.92 -13.98 -23.40
N ALA A 205 8.81 -14.44 -24.30
CA ALA A 205 10.25 -14.38 -24.06
C ALA A 205 10.77 -12.95 -23.78
N SER A 206 10.16 -11.95 -24.43
CA SER A 206 10.44 -10.52 -24.22
C SER A 206 10.07 -10.00 -22.83
N HIS A 207 9.20 -10.70 -22.10
CA HIS A 207 8.71 -10.26 -20.78
C HIS A 207 9.57 -10.76 -19.61
N TRP A 208 10.50 -11.72 -19.82
CA TRP A 208 11.38 -12.21 -18.76
C TRP A 208 12.24 -11.11 -18.11
N PRO A 209 12.89 -10.21 -18.88
CA PRO A 209 13.64 -9.10 -18.28
C PRO A 209 12.74 -8.17 -17.46
N LEU A 210 11.50 -7.94 -17.92
CA LEU A 210 10.55 -7.08 -17.20
C LEU A 210 10.07 -7.72 -15.91
N ILE A 211 9.92 -9.06 -15.86
CA ILE A 211 9.60 -9.80 -14.64
C ILE A 211 10.72 -9.65 -13.60
N VAL A 212 11.97 -9.78 -14.03
CA VAL A 212 13.14 -9.57 -13.15
C VAL A 212 13.18 -8.12 -12.67
N ALA A 213 12.95 -7.16 -13.57
CA ALA A 213 12.90 -5.74 -13.24
C ALA A 213 11.79 -5.44 -12.21
N THR A 214 10.61 -6.07 -12.32
CA THR A 214 9.53 -5.96 -11.34
C THR A 214 9.98 -6.39 -9.93
N GLY A 215 10.67 -7.53 -9.85
CA GLY A 215 11.24 -8.02 -8.59
C GLY A 215 12.30 -7.08 -8.01
N ALA A 216 13.21 -6.59 -8.85
CA ALA A 216 14.25 -5.66 -8.44
C ALA A 216 13.68 -4.32 -7.95
N LEU A 217 12.75 -3.73 -8.71
CA LEU A 217 12.07 -2.48 -8.32
C LEU A 217 11.29 -2.64 -7.02
N GLY A 218 10.59 -3.77 -6.85
CA GLY A 218 9.90 -4.09 -5.60
C GLY A 218 10.87 -4.18 -4.41
N ALA A 219 12.04 -4.79 -4.59
CA ALA A 219 13.07 -4.89 -3.56
C ALA A 219 13.71 -3.52 -3.25
N VAL A 220 14.01 -2.72 -4.27
CA VAL A 220 14.50 -1.34 -4.12
C VAL A 220 13.48 -0.50 -3.35
N GLY A 221 12.22 -0.53 -3.75
CA GLY A 221 11.13 0.18 -3.06
C GLY A 221 11.03 -0.24 -1.59
N GLN A 222 11.05 -1.55 -1.31
CA GLN A 222 10.97 -2.09 0.04
C GLN A 222 12.19 -1.73 0.90
N HIS A 223 13.38 -1.72 0.31
CA HIS A 223 14.60 -1.29 1.00
C HIS A 223 14.51 0.18 1.40
N TYR A 224 14.21 1.05 0.44
CA TYR A 224 14.18 2.49 0.67
C TYR A 224 13.02 2.95 1.55
N ILE A 225 11.85 2.30 1.52
CA ILE A 225 10.76 2.59 2.48
C ILE A 225 11.21 2.27 3.91
N THR A 226 11.94 1.16 4.10
CA THR A 226 12.49 0.80 5.41
C THR A 226 13.53 1.82 5.88
N VAL A 227 14.42 2.27 4.98
CA VAL A 227 15.41 3.34 5.24
C VAL A 227 14.71 4.65 5.60
N ALA A 228 13.62 5.00 4.91
CA ALA A 228 12.85 6.20 5.17
C ALA A 228 12.32 6.24 6.61
N PHE A 229 11.63 5.19 7.04
CA PHE A 229 11.09 5.07 8.40
C PHE A 229 12.17 4.96 9.48
N LYS A 230 13.38 4.48 9.14
CA LYS A 230 14.52 4.46 10.07
C LYS A 230 15.09 5.85 10.33
N HIS A 231 15.03 6.77 9.35
CA HIS A 231 15.68 8.08 9.42
C HIS A 231 14.73 9.22 9.75
N ALA A 232 13.42 9.03 9.55
CA ALA A 232 12.43 10.07 9.85
C ALA A 232 11.13 9.45 10.41
N PRO A 233 10.41 10.18 11.27
CA PRO A 233 9.10 9.75 11.76
C PRO A 233 8.10 9.55 10.61
N ALA A 234 7.16 8.62 10.77
CA ALA A 234 6.12 8.34 9.77
C ALA A 234 5.41 9.62 9.32
N ALA A 235 5.11 10.50 10.26
CA ALA A 235 4.48 11.78 10.00
C ALA A 235 5.28 12.71 9.03
N VAL A 236 6.59 12.53 8.88
CA VAL A 236 7.42 13.31 7.94
C VAL A 236 7.45 12.65 6.56
N VAL A 237 7.48 11.31 6.52
CA VAL A 237 7.63 10.55 5.27
C VAL A 237 6.29 10.21 4.60
N ALA A 238 5.19 10.03 5.36
CA ALA A 238 3.89 9.69 4.79
C ALA A 238 3.38 10.69 3.72
N PRO A 239 3.53 12.02 3.87
CA PRO A 239 3.14 12.95 2.81
C PRO A 239 3.87 12.73 1.48
N VAL A 240 5.07 12.13 1.51
CA VAL A 240 5.84 11.86 0.28
C VAL A 240 5.21 10.75 -0.55
N GLU A 241 4.42 9.86 0.07
CA GLU A 241 3.68 8.81 -0.64
C GLU A 241 2.72 9.38 -1.68
N TYR A 242 2.16 10.57 -1.44
CA TYR A 242 1.29 11.23 -2.43
C TYR A 242 2.02 11.63 -3.72
N THR A 243 3.36 11.64 -3.73
CA THR A 243 4.13 11.83 -4.96
C THR A 243 3.94 10.68 -5.96
N ALA A 244 3.41 9.53 -5.53
CA ALA A 244 3.02 8.44 -6.42
C ALA A 244 2.06 8.91 -7.53
N LEU A 245 1.17 9.87 -7.23
CA LEU A 245 0.28 10.46 -8.23
C LEU A 245 1.07 11.23 -9.30
N ILE A 246 2.11 11.96 -8.91
CA ILE A 246 2.96 12.69 -9.86
C ILE A 246 3.69 11.70 -10.78
N TRP A 247 4.22 10.61 -10.21
CA TRP A 247 4.83 9.52 -10.98
C TRP A 247 3.82 8.86 -11.90
N GLY A 248 2.62 8.54 -11.38
CA GLY A 248 1.54 7.94 -12.16
C GLY A 248 1.14 8.80 -13.36
N LEU A 249 0.94 10.10 -13.16
CA LEU A 249 0.65 11.07 -14.22
C LEU A 249 1.76 11.14 -15.27
N GLY A 250 3.03 11.23 -14.81
CA GLY A 250 4.18 11.29 -15.70
C GLY A 250 4.33 10.02 -16.53
N ILE A 251 4.16 8.86 -15.91
CA ILE A 251 4.25 7.54 -16.56
C ILE A 251 3.12 7.35 -17.57
N ASP A 252 1.87 7.67 -17.21
CA ASP A 252 0.71 7.58 -18.12
C ASP A 252 0.89 8.49 -19.34
N TRP A 253 1.41 9.70 -19.11
CA TRP A 253 1.66 10.63 -20.21
C TRP A 253 2.78 10.16 -21.14
N VAL A 254 3.91 9.74 -20.60
CA VAL A 254 5.10 9.35 -21.37
C VAL A 254 4.91 8.02 -22.09
N ILE A 255 4.35 7.01 -21.41
CA ILE A 255 4.25 5.64 -21.94
C ILE A 255 2.97 5.43 -22.72
N TRP A 256 1.84 5.93 -22.23
CA TRP A 256 0.52 5.69 -22.84
C TRP A 256 -0.13 6.93 -23.48
N SER A 257 0.55 8.09 -23.42
CA SER A 257 0.03 9.37 -23.96
C SER A 257 -1.33 9.79 -23.38
N VAL A 258 -1.65 9.30 -22.17
CA VAL A 258 -2.89 9.59 -21.46
C VAL A 258 -2.76 10.91 -20.70
N ARG A 259 -3.69 11.84 -20.94
CA ARG A 259 -3.77 13.11 -20.20
C ARG A 259 -4.74 12.98 -19.03
N PRO A 260 -4.44 13.60 -17.87
CA PRO A 260 -5.35 13.59 -16.74
C PRO A 260 -6.62 14.38 -17.05
N ASP A 261 -7.77 13.86 -16.63
CA ASP A 261 -9.03 14.58 -16.61
C ASP A 261 -9.11 15.53 -15.42
N SER A 262 -9.75 16.69 -15.62
CA SER A 262 -9.92 17.72 -14.58
C SER A 262 -10.64 17.21 -13.33
N THR A 263 -11.58 16.28 -13.50
CA THR A 263 -12.31 15.69 -12.37
C THR A 263 -11.48 14.71 -11.58
N MET A 264 -10.64 13.91 -12.27
CA MET A 264 -9.65 13.08 -11.59
C MET A 264 -8.71 13.95 -10.74
N LEU A 265 -8.23 15.06 -11.28
CA LEU A 265 -7.36 16.00 -10.56
C LEU A 265 -8.06 16.63 -9.35
N LEU A 266 -9.35 17.01 -9.50
CA LEU A 266 -10.13 17.55 -8.38
C LEU A 266 -10.32 16.52 -7.26
N GLY A 267 -10.76 15.32 -7.62
CA GLY A 267 -10.94 14.24 -6.65
C GLY A 267 -9.62 13.83 -5.97
N ALA A 268 -8.53 13.75 -6.73
CA ALA A 268 -7.19 13.49 -6.20
C ALA A 268 -6.74 14.59 -5.23
N ALA A 269 -6.98 15.87 -5.55
CA ALA A 269 -6.67 16.98 -4.66
C ALA A 269 -7.42 16.88 -3.33
N LEU A 270 -8.73 16.52 -3.36
CA LEU A 270 -9.53 16.31 -2.15
C LEU A 270 -8.96 15.17 -1.28
N VAL A 271 -8.61 14.04 -1.90
CA VAL A 271 -8.01 12.88 -1.20
C VAL A 271 -6.67 13.26 -0.57
N ILE A 272 -5.79 13.92 -1.34
CA ILE A 272 -4.47 14.32 -0.86
C ILE A 272 -4.59 15.31 0.30
N LEU A 273 -5.41 16.37 0.16
CA LEU A 273 -5.60 17.36 1.21
C LEU A 273 -6.18 16.74 2.49
N ALA A 274 -7.16 15.86 2.35
CA ALA A 274 -7.71 15.11 3.48
C ALA A 274 -6.65 14.25 4.17
N GLY A 275 -5.85 13.49 3.41
CA GLY A 275 -4.78 12.66 3.96
C GLY A 275 -3.65 13.47 4.60
N LEU A 276 -3.25 14.59 4.01
CA LEU A 276 -2.27 15.51 4.59
C LEU A 276 -2.79 16.10 5.90
N TYR A 277 -4.08 16.45 5.97
CA TYR A 277 -4.69 16.94 7.22
C TYR A 277 -4.68 15.87 8.31
N VAL A 278 -5.05 14.62 8.00
CA VAL A 278 -4.98 13.51 8.96
C VAL A 278 -3.55 13.33 9.47
N ALA A 279 -2.57 13.26 8.57
CA ALA A 279 -1.16 13.13 8.91
C ALA A 279 -0.64 14.32 9.75
N TRP A 280 -1.10 15.53 9.49
CA TRP A 280 -0.76 16.72 10.29
C TRP A 280 -1.40 16.63 11.69
N ARG A 281 -2.65 16.19 11.79
CA ARG A 281 -3.39 16.07 13.05
C ARG A 281 -2.79 15.00 13.97
N GLU A 282 -2.33 13.88 13.40
CA GLU A 282 -1.61 12.85 14.18
C GLU A 282 -0.32 13.38 14.82
N ARG A 283 0.30 14.41 14.21
CA ARG A 283 1.49 15.08 14.79
C ARG A 283 1.15 16.02 15.96
N HIS A 284 -0.08 16.54 15.99
CA HIS A 284 -0.53 17.53 16.96
C HIS A 284 -1.79 17.00 17.67
N PRO A 285 -1.65 16.00 18.57
CA PRO A 285 -2.79 15.48 19.33
C PRO A 285 -3.42 16.63 20.11
N SER A 286 -4.74 16.82 19.98
CA SER A 286 -5.46 17.80 20.79
C SER A 286 -5.34 17.44 22.26
N ALA A 287 -5.30 18.45 23.14
CA ALA A 287 -5.23 18.25 24.60
C ALA A 287 -6.34 17.31 25.13
N ASP A 288 -7.51 17.29 24.48
CA ASP A 288 -8.64 16.41 24.81
C ASP A 288 -8.36 14.92 24.57
N VAL A 289 -7.47 14.58 23.61
CA VAL A 289 -7.06 13.19 23.32
C VAL A 289 -5.91 12.77 24.24
N ALA A 290 -5.05 13.71 24.62
CA ALA A 290 -3.94 13.48 25.53
C ALA A 290 -4.36 13.32 27.01
N ALA A 291 -5.49 13.93 27.42
CA ALA A 291 -5.98 13.92 28.80
C ALA A 291 -6.82 12.69 29.19
N ALA A 292 -7.13 11.81 28.26
CA ALA A 292 -7.99 10.66 28.54
C ALA A 292 -7.15 9.43 28.98
N PRO A 293 -7.39 8.86 30.18
CA PRO A 293 -6.64 7.70 30.68
C PRO A 293 -6.82 6.51 29.75
N THR A 294 -5.72 5.84 29.41
CA THR A 294 -5.72 4.59 28.67
C THR A 294 -6.50 3.51 29.42
N ILE A 295 -7.31 2.73 28.71
CA ILE A 295 -8.17 1.66 29.29
C ILE A 295 -7.38 0.69 30.19
N HIS A 296 -6.06 0.57 30.03
CA HIS A 296 -5.20 -0.21 30.90
C HIS A 296 -4.99 0.38 32.32
N GLN A 297 -5.15 1.70 32.50
CA GLN A 297 -5.03 2.33 33.84
C GLN A 297 -6.33 2.23 34.67
N GLN A 298 -7.47 1.95 34.04
CA GLN A 298 -8.73 1.77 34.77
C GLN A 298 -8.88 0.35 35.36
N ARG A 299 -8.20 -0.67 34.79
CA ARG A 299 -8.24 -2.03 35.35
C ARG A 299 -7.32 -2.27 36.57
N GLY A 300 -6.43 -1.33 36.89
CA GLY A 300 -5.52 -1.42 38.03
C GLY A 300 -5.98 -0.67 39.28
N ARG A 301 -7.15 -0.05 39.28
CA ARG A 301 -7.68 0.74 40.42
C ARG A 301 -8.94 0.17 41.07
N GLY A 302 -9.43 -0.96 40.59
CA GLY A 302 -10.46 -1.72 41.27
C GLY A 302 -9.82 -2.96 41.93
N ASP A 303 -10.02 -3.10 43.23
CA ASP A 303 -9.70 -4.23 44.08
C ASP A 303 -8.34 -4.22 44.78
N ILE A 304 -8.31 -3.45 45.88
CA ILE A 304 -7.70 -3.93 47.13
C ILE A 304 -8.67 -3.52 48.26
N PRO A 305 -9.27 -4.49 49.02
CA PRO A 305 -10.00 -4.20 50.23
C PRO A 305 -9.07 -3.81 51.38
#